data_664c50660bee4b3da859a277fca05ae4
#
_entry.id   664c50660bee4b3da859a277fca05ae4
#
_cell.length_a   1.000
_cell.length_b   1.000
_cell.length_c   1.000
_cell.angle_alpha   90.00
_cell.angle_beta   90.00
_cell.angle_gamma   90.00
#
_symmetry.space_group_name_H-M   'P 1'
#
loop_
_entity.id
_entity.type
_entity.pdbx_description
1 polymer ?
#
loop_
_entity_poly.entity_id
_entity_poly.type
_entity_poly.pdbx_seq_one_letter_code
_entity_poly.pdbx_strand_id
1 'polypeptide(L)'
;MTQSIPHVLAIGEALIDVMITHDQPEFPVEIPGGSPANVALTLGRLGRPVELATWIGSDARGRLIEFHMADSGVLITDASRGASHTSSALAHLDANGAASYTFDLEWAPTAPIEVPETAQILEAGSISAIIE
;
A
#
# COMPACT_ATOMS: atom_id res chain seq x y z
N MET A 1 -11.15 11.64 -4.54
CA MET A 1 -11.53 12.02 -5.92
C MET A 1 -11.21 10.87 -6.86
N THR A 2 -12.12 10.59 -7.76
CA THR A 2 -11.87 9.59 -8.80
C THR A 2 -11.35 10.28 -10.06
N GLN A 3 -10.55 9.57 -10.86
CA GLN A 3 -10.09 10.08 -12.15
C GLN A 3 -11.21 10.00 -13.19
N SER A 4 -11.38 11.06 -13.98
CA SER A 4 -12.32 11.12 -15.09
C SER A 4 -11.69 10.78 -16.45
N ILE A 5 -10.40 10.49 -16.48
CA ILE A 5 -9.66 10.12 -17.69
C ILE A 5 -9.35 8.61 -17.67
N PRO A 6 -9.08 8.01 -18.84
CA PRO A 6 -8.66 6.61 -18.88
C PRO A 6 -7.43 6.35 -18.00
N HIS A 7 -7.51 5.33 -17.15
CA HIS A 7 -6.47 5.06 -16.17
C HIS A 7 -6.44 3.58 -15.77
N VAL A 8 -5.43 3.23 -15.00
CA VAL A 8 -5.31 1.92 -14.35
C VAL A 8 -5.86 2.02 -12.94
N LEU A 9 -6.66 1.04 -12.53
CA LEU A 9 -7.06 0.88 -11.14
C LEU A 9 -6.29 -0.30 -10.54
N ALA A 10 -5.42 -0.01 -9.59
CA ALA A 10 -4.73 -1.02 -8.78
C ALA A 10 -5.53 -1.25 -7.50
N ILE A 11 -5.73 -2.51 -7.13
CA ILE A 11 -6.53 -2.91 -5.97
C ILE A 11 -5.71 -3.84 -5.09
N GLY A 12 -5.57 -3.51 -3.82
CA GLY A 12 -4.95 -4.38 -2.86
C GLY A 12 -4.15 -3.64 -1.79
N GLU A 13 -3.33 -4.38 -1.07
CA GLU A 13 -2.64 -3.86 0.10
C GLU A 13 -1.59 -2.79 -0.22
N ALA A 14 -1.58 -1.78 0.63
CA ALA A 14 -0.48 -0.88 0.88
C ALA A 14 -0.10 -1.04 2.34
N LEU A 15 1.17 -1.14 2.62
CA LEU A 15 1.68 -1.39 3.96
C LEU A 15 3.02 -0.69 4.18
N ILE A 16 3.47 -0.71 5.42
CA ILE A 16 4.81 -0.24 5.76
C ILE A 16 5.71 -1.44 6.04
N ASP A 17 6.78 -1.54 5.28
CA ASP A 17 7.88 -2.46 5.57
C ASP A 17 8.75 -1.84 6.65
N VAL A 18 8.87 -2.52 7.80
CA VAL A 18 9.69 -2.10 8.93
C VAL A 18 10.88 -3.02 9.02
N MET A 19 12.08 -2.49 8.81
CA MET A 19 13.31 -3.26 8.90
C MET A 19 14.01 -2.97 10.23
N ILE A 20 14.24 -4.02 11.02
CA ILE A 20 14.95 -3.96 12.29
C ILE A 20 16.22 -4.77 12.14
N THR A 21 17.36 -4.09 12.18
CA THR A 21 18.67 -4.74 12.02
C THR A 21 19.24 -5.16 13.38
N HIS A 22 20.06 -6.21 13.36
CA HIS A 22 20.68 -6.75 14.56
C HIS A 22 21.58 -5.74 15.28
N ASP A 23 22.29 -4.90 14.52
CA ASP A 23 23.27 -3.94 15.05
C ASP A 23 22.63 -2.61 15.48
N GLN A 24 21.45 -2.27 14.96
CA GLN A 24 20.72 -1.02 15.28
C GLN A 24 19.23 -1.26 15.54
N PRO A 25 18.87 -2.10 16.52
CA PRO A 25 17.46 -2.45 16.76
C PRO A 25 16.59 -1.28 17.22
N GLU A 26 17.18 -0.23 17.78
CA GLU A 26 16.47 0.98 18.22
C GLU A 26 16.22 1.98 17.09
N PHE A 27 16.74 1.74 15.88
CA PHE A 27 16.55 2.60 14.72
C PHE A 27 15.91 1.82 13.55
N PRO A 28 14.64 1.43 13.69
CA PRO A 28 13.96 0.73 12.59
C PRO A 28 13.79 1.65 11.37
N VAL A 29 13.89 1.07 10.18
CA VAL A 29 13.67 1.79 8.92
C VAL A 29 12.28 1.43 8.42
N GLU A 30 11.43 2.44 8.16
CA GLU A 30 10.08 2.26 7.68
C GLU A 30 9.96 2.73 6.22
N ILE A 31 9.51 1.84 5.34
CA ILE A 31 9.41 2.10 3.91
C ILE A 31 8.03 1.69 3.42
N PRO A 32 7.29 2.56 2.70
CA PRO A 32 6.04 2.16 2.08
C PRO A 32 6.24 1.00 1.09
N GLY A 33 5.35 0.03 1.13
CA GLY A 33 5.41 -1.16 0.31
C GLY A 33 4.02 -1.73 0.04
N GLY A 34 4.00 -3.01 -0.29
CA GLY A 34 2.82 -3.72 -0.75
C GLY A 34 2.83 -3.84 -2.28
N SER A 35 2.59 -5.03 -2.79
CA SER A 35 2.72 -5.29 -4.23
C SER A 35 1.78 -4.42 -5.08
N PRO A 36 0.48 -4.32 -4.78
CA PRO A 36 -0.40 -3.42 -5.55
C PRO A 36 0.00 -1.95 -5.46
N ALA A 37 0.42 -1.51 -4.28
CA ALA A 37 0.90 -0.15 -4.08
C ALA A 37 2.16 0.13 -4.92
N ASN A 38 3.07 -0.83 -5.00
CA ASN A 38 4.29 -0.70 -5.80
C ASN A 38 3.99 -0.66 -7.30
N VAL A 39 3.00 -1.41 -7.77
CA VAL A 39 2.53 -1.32 -9.16
C VAL A 39 1.99 0.08 -9.45
N ALA A 40 1.11 0.58 -8.59
CA ALA A 40 0.55 1.93 -8.73
C ALA A 40 1.65 3.00 -8.72
N LEU A 41 2.60 2.89 -7.79
CA LEU A 41 3.71 3.82 -7.67
C LEU A 41 4.55 3.87 -8.96
N THR A 42 4.87 2.70 -9.50
CA THR A 42 5.66 2.58 -10.73
C THR A 42 4.94 3.24 -11.90
N LEU A 43 3.66 2.97 -12.06
CA LEU A 43 2.83 3.58 -13.11
C LEU A 43 2.77 5.10 -12.97
N GLY A 44 2.57 5.58 -11.74
CA GLY A 44 2.54 7.02 -11.47
C GLY A 44 3.86 7.69 -11.84
N ARG A 45 4.99 7.08 -11.47
CA ARG A 45 6.32 7.60 -11.82
C ARG A 45 6.60 7.59 -13.31
N LEU A 46 5.98 6.68 -14.04
CA LEU A 46 6.05 6.64 -15.51
C LEU A 46 5.07 7.63 -16.18
N GLY A 47 4.38 8.43 -15.40
CA GLY A 47 3.45 9.42 -15.92
C GLY A 47 2.12 8.84 -16.37
N ARG A 48 1.78 7.62 -15.96
CA ARG A 48 0.50 7.00 -16.30
C ARG A 48 -0.57 7.37 -15.28
N PRO A 49 -1.78 7.72 -15.73
CA PRO A 49 -2.89 7.92 -14.81
C PRO A 49 -3.21 6.62 -14.06
N VAL A 50 -3.19 6.67 -12.74
CA VAL A 50 -3.41 5.49 -11.89
C VAL A 50 -4.15 5.88 -10.61
N GLU A 51 -5.10 5.03 -10.21
CA GLU A 51 -5.72 5.06 -8.90
C GLU A 51 -5.34 3.81 -8.11
N LEU A 52 -5.25 3.95 -6.79
CA LEU A 52 -5.05 2.84 -5.87
C LEU A 52 -6.26 2.75 -4.94
N ALA A 53 -6.96 1.61 -4.99
CA ALA A 53 -7.97 1.22 -4.02
C ALA A 53 -7.30 0.30 -3.00
N THR A 54 -7.18 0.76 -1.77
CA THR A 54 -6.46 0.07 -0.70
C THR A 54 -7.21 0.18 0.63
N TRP A 55 -6.56 -0.16 1.72
CA TRP A 55 -7.13 -0.07 3.06
C TRP A 55 -6.07 0.38 4.04
N ILE A 56 -6.13 1.66 4.43
CA ILE A 56 -5.12 2.29 5.30
C ILE A 56 -5.80 3.06 6.43
N GLY A 57 -5.09 3.19 7.53
CA GLY A 57 -5.55 3.96 8.68
C GLY A 57 -5.17 5.43 8.61
N SER A 58 -5.77 6.22 9.50
CA SER A 58 -5.43 7.65 9.65
C SER A 58 -4.33 7.85 10.72
N ASP A 59 -3.37 6.96 10.73
CA ASP A 59 -2.19 7.00 11.59
C ASP A 59 -0.97 7.56 10.85
N ALA A 60 0.17 7.64 11.52
CA ALA A 60 1.40 8.17 10.94
C ALA A 60 1.87 7.35 9.72
N ARG A 61 1.71 6.03 9.79
CA ARG A 61 2.07 5.14 8.68
C ARG A 61 1.15 5.32 7.49
N GLY A 62 -0.14 5.52 7.72
CA GLY A 62 -1.10 5.84 6.66
C GLY A 62 -0.77 7.14 5.95
N ARG A 63 -0.39 8.18 6.71
CA ARG A 63 0.06 9.44 6.13
C ARG A 63 1.34 9.30 5.32
N LEU A 64 2.25 8.45 5.75
CA LEU A 64 3.48 8.16 4.99
C LEU A 64 3.16 7.53 3.64
N ILE A 65 2.23 6.58 3.61
CA ILE A 65 1.77 5.96 2.36
C ILE A 65 1.09 7.00 1.46
N GLU A 66 0.19 7.80 2.00
CA GLU A 66 -0.52 8.82 1.22
C GLU A 66 0.45 9.83 0.59
N PHE A 67 1.41 10.30 1.36
CA PHE A 67 2.43 11.23 0.86
C PHE A 67 3.25 10.59 -0.26
N HIS A 68 3.68 9.36 -0.04
CA HIS A 68 4.50 8.61 -1.01
C HIS A 68 3.76 8.38 -2.34
N MET A 69 2.47 8.04 -2.26
CA MET A 69 1.64 7.86 -3.44
C MET A 69 1.39 9.19 -4.17
N ALA A 70 1.00 10.22 -3.45
CA ALA A 70 0.73 11.55 -4.03
C ALA A 70 1.97 12.13 -4.71
N ASP A 71 3.15 11.96 -4.11
CA ASP A 71 4.42 12.42 -4.67
C ASP A 71 4.76 11.73 -5.99
N SER A 72 4.22 10.56 -6.23
CA SER A 72 4.42 9.80 -7.46
C SER A 72 3.23 9.90 -8.45
N GLY A 73 2.26 10.74 -8.16
CA GLY A 73 1.11 10.96 -9.06
C GLY A 73 0.01 9.91 -8.96
N VAL A 74 -0.02 9.13 -7.87
CA VAL A 74 -1.06 8.14 -7.63
C VAL A 74 -2.18 8.75 -6.81
N LEU A 75 -3.43 8.58 -7.26
CA LEU A 75 -4.62 8.94 -6.48
C LEU A 75 -5.07 7.73 -5.66
N ILE A 76 -5.22 7.93 -4.36
CA ILE A 76 -5.82 6.93 -3.47
C ILE A 76 -7.32 7.20 -3.41
N THR A 77 -8.13 6.16 -3.58
CA THR A 77 -9.59 6.30 -3.53
C THR A 77 -10.05 6.70 -2.12
N ASP A 78 -11.12 7.48 -2.04
CA ASP A 78 -11.61 7.98 -0.74
C ASP A 78 -12.02 6.83 0.20
N ALA A 79 -12.63 5.79 -0.33
CA ALA A 79 -13.06 4.62 0.45
C ALA A 79 -11.91 3.79 1.04
N SER A 80 -10.67 4.07 0.64
CA SER A 80 -9.48 3.37 1.14
C SER A 80 -9.10 3.74 2.58
N ARG A 81 -9.66 4.82 3.12
CA ARG A 81 -9.23 5.43 4.38
C ARG A 81 -10.16 5.06 5.54
N GLY A 82 -10.29 3.79 5.82
CA GLY A 82 -11.20 3.33 6.89
C GLY A 82 -10.62 2.31 7.84
N ALA A 83 -9.36 1.94 7.66
CA ALA A 83 -8.73 0.92 8.50
C ALA A 83 -8.54 1.42 9.94
N SER A 84 -8.61 0.51 10.90
CA SER A 84 -8.34 0.82 12.31
C SER A 84 -6.88 1.18 12.54
N HIS A 85 -6.00 0.62 11.74
CA HIS A 85 -4.57 0.93 11.70
C HIS A 85 -4.01 0.54 10.33
N THR A 86 -2.86 1.10 10.00
CA THR A 86 -2.19 0.77 8.73
C THR A 86 -1.40 -0.51 8.86
N SER A 87 -1.53 -1.40 7.87
CA SER A 87 -0.83 -2.68 7.82
C SER A 87 0.69 -2.49 7.80
N SER A 88 1.40 -3.45 8.39
CA SER A 88 2.86 -3.45 8.40
C SER A 88 3.43 -4.86 8.29
N ALA A 89 4.66 -4.93 7.78
CA ALA A 89 5.44 -6.14 7.74
C ALA A 89 6.78 -5.85 8.43
N LEU A 90 7.05 -6.53 9.55
CA LEU A 90 8.29 -6.39 10.28
C LEU A 90 9.28 -7.44 9.81
N ALA A 91 10.47 -7.00 9.39
CA ALA A 91 11.59 -7.86 9.07
C ALA A 91 12.67 -7.66 10.12
N HIS A 92 12.94 -8.71 10.90
CA HIS A 92 14.05 -8.75 11.85
C HIS A 92 15.23 -9.42 11.17
N LEU A 93 16.33 -8.68 11.00
CA LEU A 93 17.55 -9.21 10.42
C LEU A 93 18.49 -9.61 11.55
N ASP A 94 18.96 -10.87 11.52
CA ASP A 94 19.95 -11.36 12.49
C ASP A 94 21.39 -10.97 12.09
N ALA A 95 22.36 -11.37 12.90
CA ALA A 95 23.76 -11.06 12.67
C ALA A 95 24.30 -11.60 11.34
N ASN A 96 23.66 -12.63 10.76
CA ASN A 96 24.03 -13.25 9.50
C ASN A 96 23.23 -12.70 8.31
N GLY A 97 22.35 -11.72 8.54
CA GLY A 97 21.50 -11.15 7.50
C GLY A 97 20.27 -11.97 7.18
N ALA A 98 19.99 -13.04 7.92
CA ALA A 98 18.77 -13.81 7.76
C ALA A 98 17.59 -13.04 8.34
N ALA A 99 16.47 -13.04 7.61
CA ALA A 99 15.29 -12.30 7.98
C ALA A 99 14.21 -13.21 8.57
N SER A 100 13.58 -12.76 9.66
CA SER A 100 12.32 -13.31 10.13
C SER A 100 11.24 -12.23 10.05
N TYR A 101 10.03 -12.63 9.61
CA TYR A 101 8.95 -11.69 9.32
C TYR A 101 7.80 -11.85 10.31
N THR A 102 7.23 -10.70 10.69
CA THR A 102 5.98 -10.64 11.43
C THR A 102 5.04 -9.70 10.67
N PHE A 103 3.85 -10.18 10.34
CA PHE A 103 2.87 -9.41 9.58
C PHE A 103 1.75 -8.93 10.51
N ASP A 104 1.37 -7.68 10.35
CA ASP A 104 0.18 -7.09 10.96
C ASP A 104 -0.66 -6.52 9.82
N LEU A 105 -1.60 -7.31 9.33
CA LEU A 105 -2.37 -6.99 8.14
C LEU A 105 -3.84 -6.81 8.49
N GLU A 106 -4.43 -5.73 8.00
CA GLU A 106 -5.86 -5.50 8.05
C GLU A 106 -6.37 -5.25 6.64
N TRP A 107 -7.31 -6.07 6.18
CA TRP A 107 -8.02 -5.87 4.93
C TRP A 107 -9.51 -6.08 5.18
N ALA A 108 -10.21 -5.01 5.47
CA ALA A 108 -11.62 -5.06 5.81
C ALA A 108 -12.40 -3.87 5.24
N PRO A 109 -12.34 -3.61 3.93
CA PRO A 109 -13.11 -2.53 3.32
C PRO A 109 -14.59 -2.66 3.67
N THR A 110 -15.21 -1.55 4.09
CA THR A 110 -16.59 -1.55 4.56
C THR A 110 -17.62 -1.45 3.44
N ALA A 111 -17.17 -1.24 2.21
CA ALA A 111 -18.01 -1.16 1.02
C ALA A 111 -17.32 -1.86 -0.14
N PRO A 112 -18.08 -2.34 -1.13
CA PRO A 112 -17.49 -2.88 -2.36
C PRO A 112 -16.60 -1.83 -3.04
N ILE A 113 -15.51 -2.28 -3.63
CA ILE A 113 -14.63 -1.41 -4.39
C ILE A 113 -15.30 -1.07 -5.70
N GLU A 114 -15.55 0.21 -5.93
CA GLU A 114 -16.15 0.69 -7.15
C GLU A 114 -15.11 0.78 -8.25
N VAL A 115 -15.45 0.25 -9.43
CA VAL A 115 -14.61 0.34 -10.62
C VAL A 115 -15.17 1.45 -11.51
N PRO A 116 -14.46 2.58 -11.68
CA PRO A 116 -14.92 3.64 -12.57
C PRO A 116 -14.99 3.16 -14.02
N GLU A 117 -15.95 3.67 -14.78
CA GLU A 117 -16.05 3.34 -16.22
C GLU A 117 -14.82 3.74 -17.01
N THR A 118 -14.07 4.72 -16.53
CA THR A 118 -12.81 5.18 -17.13
C THR A 118 -11.62 4.28 -16.83
N ALA A 119 -11.74 3.31 -15.91
CA ALA A 119 -10.69 2.36 -15.66
C ALA A 119 -10.57 1.38 -16.84
N GLN A 120 -9.42 1.38 -17.51
CA GLN A 120 -9.16 0.53 -18.66
C GLN A 120 -8.49 -0.78 -18.28
N ILE A 121 -7.72 -0.79 -17.20
CA ILE A 121 -6.99 -1.95 -16.71
C ILE A 121 -7.23 -2.05 -15.21
N LEU A 122 -7.53 -3.27 -14.75
CA LEU A 122 -7.58 -3.60 -13.35
C LEU A 122 -6.39 -4.48 -13.01
N GLU A 123 -5.62 -4.06 -12.02
CA GLU A 123 -4.59 -4.88 -11.40
C GLU A 123 -5.07 -5.19 -9.97
N ALA A 124 -5.12 -6.42 -9.58
CA ALA A 124 -5.58 -6.82 -8.26
C ALA A 124 -4.62 -7.87 -7.66
N GLY A 125 -4.29 -7.71 -6.44
CA GLY A 125 -3.41 -8.59 -5.68
C GLY A 125 -3.34 -8.10 -4.24
N SER A 126 -2.39 -8.53 -3.52
CA SER A 126 -1.77 -9.84 -3.67
C SER A 126 -2.09 -10.67 -2.42
N ILE A 127 -1.65 -10.22 -1.25
CA ILE A 127 -1.98 -10.86 0.04
C ILE A 127 -3.45 -10.59 0.38
N SER A 128 -3.92 -9.36 0.20
CA SER A 128 -5.31 -8.97 0.46
C SER A 128 -6.33 -9.76 -0.36
N ALA A 129 -5.91 -10.35 -1.47
CA ALA A 129 -6.79 -11.17 -2.31
C ALA A 129 -7.08 -12.56 -1.70
N ILE A 130 -6.30 -13.00 -0.71
CA ILE A 130 -6.38 -14.35 -0.14
C ILE A 130 -6.54 -14.40 1.38
N ILE A 131 -6.44 -13.27 2.08
CA ILE A 131 -6.73 -13.24 3.52
C ILE A 131 -8.22 -13.05 3.76
N GLU A 132 -8.75 -13.73 4.79
CA GLU A 132 -10.16 -13.67 5.18
C GLU A 132 -10.38 -12.69 6.33
#